data_abd95d7e7636014fa0a6f878956d1835
#
_entry.id   abd95d7e7636014fa0a6f878956d1835
#
_cell.length_a   1.000
_cell.length_b   1.000
_cell.length_c   1.000
_cell.angle_alpha   90.00
_cell.angle_beta   90.00
_cell.angle_gamma   90.00
#
_symmetry.space_group_name_H-M   'P 1'
#
loop_
_entity.id
_entity.type
_entity.pdbx_description
1 polymer ?
#
loop_
_entity_poly.entity_id
_entity_poly.type
_entity_poly.pdbx_seq_one_letter_code
_entity_poly.pdbx_strand_id
1 'polypeptide(L)'
;MRKLFILLFFSASSLLMAQNTNPIQEAMANYDYETALTLIDKETPTVPLLYQKGKALKSLGNNREALQVYEEVVMQDSLNPRAYIEAAECCKSLLKNKQALKYYQKAVDLNPDNKYTRIQYITLLLNQRKFDEALGESSLLTETDSSAVALHLQAQSFEGVDDILAALGCYENIQEKYPNDFLAAAKAARLHIEGAFYNYAIEATEKYRQIDSTCLLYTSDAAD
;
A
#
# COMPACT_ATOMS: atom_id res chain seq x y z
N MET A 1 14.06 -61.59 18.43
CA MET A 1 15.10 -60.75 17.84
C MET A 1 14.68 -60.00 16.59
N ARG A 2 13.37 -59.91 16.27
CA ARG A 2 12.86 -59.26 15.02
C ARG A 2 12.21 -57.90 15.24
N LYS A 3 12.06 -57.44 16.49
CA LYS A 3 11.41 -56.16 16.84
C LYS A 3 12.40 -55.01 17.17
N LEU A 4 13.72 -55.30 17.24
CA LEU A 4 14.71 -54.29 17.55
C LEU A 4 15.29 -53.58 16.32
N PHE A 5 15.07 -54.15 15.12
CA PHE A 5 15.62 -53.55 13.86
C PHE A 5 14.70 -52.50 13.23
N ILE A 6 13.44 -52.40 13.60
CA ILE A 6 12.49 -51.43 13.02
C ILE A 6 12.59 -50.07 13.68
N LEU A 7 13.03 -49.99 14.93
CA LEU A 7 13.18 -48.72 15.67
C LEU A 7 14.43 -47.91 15.30
N LEU A 8 15.45 -48.55 14.71
CA LEU A 8 16.66 -47.87 14.26
C LEU A 8 16.55 -47.25 12.86
N PHE A 9 15.60 -47.73 12.04
CA PHE A 9 15.36 -47.17 10.71
C PHE A 9 14.47 -45.93 10.71
N PHE A 10 13.64 -45.75 11.78
CA PHE A 10 12.80 -44.55 11.91
C PHE A 10 13.57 -43.33 12.47
N SER A 11 14.64 -43.55 13.20
CA SER A 11 15.50 -42.45 13.71
C SER A 11 16.48 -41.91 12.69
N ALA A 12 16.86 -42.72 11.67
CA ALA A 12 17.75 -42.29 10.60
C ALA A 12 17.05 -41.48 9.51
N SER A 13 15.75 -41.76 9.27
CA SER A 13 14.99 -41.01 8.26
C SER A 13 14.50 -39.64 8.74
N SER A 14 14.36 -39.43 10.05
CA SER A 14 14.04 -38.09 10.58
C SER A 14 15.26 -37.16 10.67
N LEU A 15 16.51 -37.70 10.68
CA LEU A 15 17.71 -36.90 10.63
C LEU A 15 18.14 -36.49 9.22
N LEU A 16 17.61 -37.16 8.16
CA LEU A 16 17.95 -36.84 6.77
C LEU A 16 17.03 -35.80 6.13
N MET A 17 15.93 -35.38 6.81
CA MET A 17 15.05 -34.29 6.37
C MET A 17 15.43 -32.93 6.98
N ALA A 18 16.41 -32.90 7.85
CA ALA A 18 16.99 -31.65 8.31
C ALA A 18 18.19 -31.32 7.41
N GLN A 19 18.03 -30.24 6.62
CA GLN A 19 19.18 -29.48 6.10
C GLN A 19 19.37 -29.53 4.59
N ASN A 20 18.59 -28.71 3.95
CA ASN A 20 19.11 -27.87 2.89
C ASN A 20 18.45 -26.49 2.99
N THR A 21 18.35 -25.93 4.19
CA THR A 21 17.96 -24.53 4.37
C THR A 21 19.16 -23.67 3.98
N ASN A 22 18.98 -22.87 2.94
CA ASN A 22 19.97 -21.86 2.56
C ASN A 22 20.20 -20.95 3.80
N PRO A 23 21.45 -20.84 4.33
CA PRO A 23 21.72 -20.06 5.54
C PRO A 23 21.21 -18.62 5.48
N ILE A 24 21.20 -18.02 4.28
CA ILE A 24 20.64 -16.69 4.05
C ILE A 24 19.14 -16.69 4.31
N GLN A 25 18.40 -17.69 3.81
CA GLN A 25 16.95 -17.80 4.02
C GLN A 25 16.62 -18.04 5.50
N GLU A 26 17.44 -18.82 6.19
CA GLU A 26 17.28 -19.08 7.62
C GLU A 26 17.49 -17.79 8.43
N ALA A 27 18.58 -17.05 8.18
CA ALA A 27 18.83 -15.76 8.82
C ALA A 27 17.69 -14.76 8.53
N MET A 28 17.22 -14.68 7.30
CA MET A 28 16.07 -13.84 6.91
C MET A 28 14.77 -14.24 7.63
N ALA A 29 14.51 -15.55 7.79
CA ALA A 29 13.33 -16.06 8.47
C ALA A 29 13.36 -15.80 9.98
N ASN A 30 14.55 -15.80 10.56
CA ASN A 30 14.79 -15.48 11.98
C ASN A 30 14.92 -13.98 12.25
N TYR A 31 14.71 -13.11 11.23
CA TYR A 31 14.88 -11.66 11.33
C TYR A 31 16.32 -11.21 11.69
N ASP A 32 17.30 -12.10 11.54
CA ASP A 32 18.72 -11.79 11.71
C ASP A 32 19.29 -11.19 10.42
N TYR A 33 18.92 -9.95 10.18
CA TYR A 33 19.25 -9.24 8.93
C TYR A 33 20.74 -8.91 8.81
N GLU A 34 21.44 -8.72 9.92
CA GLU A 34 22.88 -8.45 9.92
C GLU A 34 23.67 -9.69 9.46
N THR A 35 23.33 -10.87 10.02
CA THR A 35 23.89 -12.13 9.55
C THR A 35 23.52 -12.40 8.11
N ALA A 36 22.27 -12.17 7.72
CA ALA A 36 21.84 -12.33 6.32
C ALA A 36 22.68 -11.47 5.37
N LEU A 37 22.91 -10.20 5.67
CA LEU A 37 23.75 -9.30 4.87
C LEU A 37 25.19 -9.80 4.78
N THR A 38 25.77 -10.25 5.91
CA THR A 38 27.12 -10.80 5.95
C THR A 38 27.29 -12.04 5.08
N LEU A 39 26.24 -12.88 5.00
CA LEU A 39 26.24 -14.07 4.15
C LEU A 39 26.04 -13.69 2.67
N ILE A 40 25.11 -12.76 2.39
CA ILE A 40 24.83 -12.28 1.04
C ILE A 40 26.07 -11.64 0.40
N ASP A 41 26.83 -10.86 1.16
CA ASP A 41 28.03 -10.16 0.65
C ASP A 41 29.19 -11.11 0.27
N LYS A 42 29.09 -12.38 0.63
CA LYS A 42 30.06 -13.42 0.24
C LYS A 42 29.69 -14.11 -1.09
N GLU A 43 28.46 -13.93 -1.53
CA GLU A 43 27.92 -14.58 -2.73
C GLU A 43 28.05 -13.68 -3.95
N THR A 44 28.01 -14.30 -5.14
CA THR A 44 27.95 -13.55 -6.39
C THR A 44 26.60 -12.86 -6.52
N PRO A 45 26.54 -11.54 -6.79
CA PRO A 45 25.29 -10.80 -6.90
C PRO A 45 24.38 -11.35 -8.01
N THR A 46 23.19 -11.77 -7.64
CA THR A 46 22.09 -12.15 -8.55
C THR A 46 20.85 -11.37 -8.21
N VAL A 47 19.94 -11.18 -9.17
CA VAL A 47 18.69 -10.45 -8.93
C VAL A 47 17.94 -10.96 -7.68
N PRO A 48 17.72 -12.27 -7.48
CA PRO A 48 17.08 -12.76 -6.25
C PRO A 48 17.85 -12.42 -4.98
N LEU A 49 19.17 -12.46 -5.02
CA LEU A 49 20.03 -12.18 -3.88
C LEU A 49 20.02 -10.68 -3.53
N LEU A 50 20.05 -9.83 -4.56
CA LEU A 50 19.90 -8.37 -4.39
C LEU A 50 18.55 -8.02 -3.77
N TYR A 51 17.46 -8.73 -4.11
CA TYR A 51 16.18 -8.54 -3.43
C TYR A 51 16.25 -8.86 -1.94
N GLN A 52 16.89 -9.95 -1.58
CA GLN A 52 17.07 -10.31 -0.16
C GLN A 52 17.92 -9.26 0.56
N LYS A 53 19.01 -8.78 -0.08
CA LYS A 53 19.84 -7.69 0.44
C LYS A 53 19.02 -6.41 0.66
N GLY A 54 18.29 -5.97 -0.34
CA GLY A 54 17.45 -4.79 -0.24
C GLY A 54 16.39 -4.90 0.85
N LYS A 55 15.76 -6.08 0.99
CA LYS A 55 14.79 -6.36 2.06
C LYS A 55 15.43 -6.30 3.44
N ALA A 56 16.59 -6.92 3.63
CA ALA A 56 17.31 -6.89 4.90
C ALA A 56 17.69 -5.44 5.28
N LEU A 57 18.25 -4.67 4.34
CA LEU A 57 18.59 -3.26 4.55
C LEU A 57 17.37 -2.41 4.92
N LYS A 58 16.22 -2.59 4.22
CA LYS A 58 14.96 -1.90 4.58
C LYS A 58 14.53 -2.23 6.01
N SER A 59 14.61 -3.50 6.39
CA SER A 59 14.21 -3.96 7.73
C SER A 59 15.09 -3.39 8.84
N LEU A 60 16.36 -3.09 8.53
CA LEU A 60 17.29 -2.39 9.43
C LEU A 60 17.14 -0.84 9.37
N GLY A 61 16.23 -0.32 8.56
CA GLY A 61 16.05 1.12 8.38
C GLY A 61 17.05 1.79 7.42
N ASN A 62 17.97 1.03 6.82
CA ASN A 62 19.01 1.51 5.89
C ASN A 62 18.43 1.76 4.49
N ASN A 63 17.40 2.64 4.44
CA ASN A 63 16.64 2.89 3.20
C ASN A 63 17.49 3.47 2.06
N ARG A 64 18.61 4.15 2.36
CA ARG A 64 19.49 4.71 1.32
C ARG A 64 20.25 3.61 0.58
N GLU A 65 20.84 2.67 1.33
CA GLU A 65 21.55 1.54 0.76
C GLU A 65 20.58 0.57 0.08
N ALA A 66 19.40 0.34 0.68
CA ALA A 66 18.34 -0.45 0.07
C ALA A 66 17.91 0.10 -1.29
N LEU A 67 17.75 1.44 -1.41
CA LEU A 67 17.45 2.10 -2.69
C LEU A 67 18.53 1.81 -3.74
N GLN A 68 19.81 1.94 -3.39
CA GLN A 68 20.91 1.65 -4.31
C GLN A 68 20.86 0.19 -4.82
N VAL A 69 20.58 -0.76 -3.92
CA VAL A 69 20.45 -2.17 -4.28
C VAL A 69 19.25 -2.39 -5.23
N TYR A 70 18.10 -1.76 -4.97
CA TYR A 70 16.95 -1.90 -5.88
C TYR A 70 17.17 -1.18 -7.22
N GLU A 71 17.90 -0.08 -7.25
CA GLU A 71 18.34 0.58 -8.49
C GLU A 71 19.28 -0.32 -9.30
N GLU A 72 20.16 -1.09 -8.63
CA GLU A 72 20.98 -2.12 -9.30
C GLU A 72 20.11 -3.23 -9.90
N VAL A 73 19.07 -3.70 -9.18
CA VAL A 73 18.10 -4.66 -9.72
C VAL A 73 17.42 -4.10 -10.97
N VAL A 74 16.98 -2.85 -10.95
CA VAL A 74 16.37 -2.18 -12.11
C VAL A 74 17.33 -2.09 -13.31
N MET A 75 18.62 -1.87 -13.06
CA MET A 75 19.62 -1.87 -14.13
C MET A 75 19.83 -3.25 -14.75
N GLN A 76 19.77 -4.33 -13.95
CA GLN A 76 19.91 -5.70 -14.43
C GLN A 76 18.63 -6.23 -15.09
N ASP A 77 17.45 -5.82 -14.58
CA ASP A 77 16.13 -6.23 -15.06
C ASP A 77 15.17 -5.03 -15.07
N SER A 78 15.21 -4.27 -16.15
CA SER A 78 14.40 -3.05 -16.32
C SER A 78 12.90 -3.31 -16.55
N LEU A 79 12.49 -4.56 -16.72
CA LEU A 79 11.07 -4.94 -16.86
C LEU A 79 10.48 -5.53 -15.58
N ASN A 80 11.18 -5.40 -14.45
CA ASN A 80 10.78 -5.95 -13.17
C ASN A 80 9.95 -4.92 -12.37
N PRO A 81 8.60 -4.99 -12.37
CA PRO A 81 7.77 -4.00 -11.67
C PRO A 81 8.03 -3.99 -10.17
N ARG A 82 8.38 -5.14 -9.57
CA ARG A 82 8.65 -5.24 -8.15
C ARG A 82 9.87 -4.42 -7.72
N ALA A 83 10.93 -4.37 -8.54
CA ALA A 83 12.11 -3.56 -8.23
C ALA A 83 11.76 -2.07 -8.15
N TYR A 84 10.91 -1.60 -9.07
CA TYR A 84 10.43 -0.22 -9.04
C TYR A 84 9.56 0.08 -7.83
N ILE A 85 8.69 -0.86 -7.42
CA ILE A 85 7.88 -0.71 -6.19
C ILE A 85 8.79 -0.54 -4.97
N GLU A 86 9.76 -1.42 -4.81
CA GLU A 86 10.68 -1.38 -3.66
C GLU A 86 11.54 -0.11 -3.65
N ALA A 87 12.03 0.33 -4.82
CA ALA A 87 12.75 1.59 -4.96
C ALA A 87 11.85 2.80 -4.61
N ALA A 88 10.57 2.78 -5.03
CA ALA A 88 9.61 3.81 -4.68
C ALA A 88 9.36 3.88 -3.17
N GLU A 89 9.20 2.72 -2.50
CA GLU A 89 9.03 2.66 -1.04
C GLU A 89 10.24 3.21 -0.29
N CYS A 90 11.46 2.86 -0.73
CA CYS A 90 12.67 3.45 -0.18
C CYS A 90 12.71 4.98 -0.37
N CYS A 91 12.34 5.46 -1.56
CA CYS A 91 12.25 6.89 -1.83
C CYS A 91 11.23 7.60 -0.96
N LYS A 92 10.05 6.99 -0.69
CA LYS A 92 9.05 7.52 0.26
C LYS A 92 9.64 7.66 1.66
N SER A 93 10.29 6.61 2.16
CA SER A 93 10.94 6.63 3.48
C SER A 93 12.02 7.69 3.59
N LEU A 94 12.67 8.03 2.48
CA LEU A 94 13.68 9.10 2.38
C LEU A 94 13.10 10.49 2.05
N LEU A 95 11.76 10.62 1.99
CA LEU A 95 11.04 11.84 1.61
C LEU A 95 11.37 12.34 0.19
N LYS A 96 11.89 11.47 -0.67
CA LYS A 96 12.20 11.75 -2.08
C LYS A 96 10.97 11.58 -2.97
N ASN A 97 9.88 12.27 -2.65
CA ASN A 97 8.56 12.04 -3.25
C ASN A 97 8.54 12.15 -4.78
N LYS A 98 9.29 13.08 -5.37
CA LYS A 98 9.38 13.22 -6.84
C LYS A 98 10.00 11.99 -7.50
N GLN A 99 10.98 11.36 -6.87
CA GLN A 99 11.62 10.15 -7.36
C GLN A 99 10.71 8.93 -7.15
N ALA A 100 10.05 8.85 -6.00
CA ALA A 100 9.07 7.81 -5.69
C ALA A 100 7.92 7.79 -6.73
N LEU A 101 7.38 8.96 -7.13
CA LEU A 101 6.36 9.05 -8.19
C LEU A 101 6.84 8.44 -9.50
N LYS A 102 8.08 8.73 -9.94
CA LYS A 102 8.62 8.16 -11.18
C LYS A 102 8.73 6.63 -11.13
N TYR A 103 9.15 6.09 -9.99
CA TYR A 103 9.25 4.66 -9.81
C TYR A 103 7.88 3.98 -9.74
N TYR A 104 6.91 4.56 -9.01
CA TYR A 104 5.55 4.02 -8.99
C TYR A 104 4.89 4.06 -10.35
N GLN A 105 5.01 5.16 -11.09
CA GLN A 105 4.49 5.25 -12.45
C GLN A 105 5.05 4.12 -13.31
N LYS A 106 6.38 3.93 -13.29
CA LYS A 106 7.00 2.84 -14.06
C LYS A 106 6.52 1.46 -13.63
N ALA A 107 6.30 1.25 -12.34
CA ALA A 107 5.76 0.00 -11.82
C ALA A 107 4.31 -0.25 -12.28
N VAL A 108 3.46 0.78 -12.31
CA VAL A 108 2.09 0.72 -12.83
C VAL A 108 2.09 0.46 -14.34
N ASP A 109 2.96 1.13 -15.11
CA ASP A 109 3.11 0.91 -16.55
C ASP A 109 3.47 -0.54 -16.89
N LEU A 110 4.34 -1.16 -16.06
CA LEU A 110 4.80 -2.54 -16.25
C LEU A 110 3.79 -3.59 -15.74
N ASN A 111 2.97 -3.26 -14.78
CA ASN A 111 1.94 -4.14 -14.23
C ASN A 111 0.68 -3.33 -13.87
N PRO A 112 -0.16 -2.99 -14.86
CA PRO A 112 -1.36 -2.18 -14.66
C PRO A 112 -2.40 -2.81 -13.73
N ASP A 113 -2.43 -4.14 -13.62
CA ASP A 113 -3.40 -4.88 -12.82
C ASP A 113 -3.05 -4.92 -11.33
N ASN A 114 -1.86 -4.43 -10.95
CA ASN A 114 -1.45 -4.38 -9.56
C ASN A 114 -2.13 -3.22 -8.82
N LYS A 115 -3.31 -3.51 -8.27
CA LYS A 115 -4.13 -2.54 -7.52
C LYS A 115 -3.37 -1.90 -6.35
N TYR A 116 -2.57 -2.68 -5.61
CA TYR A 116 -1.78 -2.14 -4.50
C TYR A 116 -0.83 -1.04 -4.97
N THR A 117 -0.08 -1.29 -6.05
CA THR A 117 0.86 -0.31 -6.60
C THR A 117 0.14 0.95 -7.07
N ARG A 118 -0.99 0.80 -7.77
CA ARG A 118 -1.80 1.93 -8.24
C ARG A 118 -2.35 2.75 -7.08
N ILE A 119 -2.84 2.11 -6.00
CA ILE A 119 -3.29 2.78 -4.77
C ILE A 119 -2.15 3.61 -4.14
N GLN A 120 -0.93 3.05 -4.03
CA GLN A 120 0.22 3.76 -3.50
C GLN A 120 0.60 4.96 -4.38
N TYR A 121 0.54 4.79 -5.71
CA TYR A 121 0.82 5.85 -6.68
C TYR A 121 -0.18 6.99 -6.56
N ILE A 122 -1.49 6.70 -6.58
CA ILE A 122 -2.56 7.70 -6.42
C ILE A 122 -2.42 8.44 -5.09
N THR A 123 -2.21 7.71 -4.00
CA THR A 123 -2.02 8.30 -2.66
C THR A 123 -0.85 9.30 -2.66
N LEU A 124 0.24 8.97 -3.32
CA LEU A 124 1.39 9.88 -3.40
C LEU A 124 1.12 11.06 -4.32
N LEU A 125 0.38 10.88 -5.43
CA LEU A 125 -0.07 11.97 -6.30
C LEU A 125 -0.93 12.98 -5.54
N LEU A 126 -1.93 12.51 -4.79
CA LEU A 126 -2.79 13.35 -3.93
C LEU A 126 -1.97 14.13 -2.91
N ASN A 127 -1.03 13.47 -2.23
CA ASN A 127 -0.13 14.11 -1.26
C ASN A 127 0.79 15.17 -1.89
N GLN A 128 1.11 15.04 -3.17
CA GLN A 128 1.89 16.01 -3.93
C GLN A 128 1.00 17.03 -4.69
N ARG A 129 -0.33 17.01 -4.44
CA ARG A 129 -1.33 17.89 -5.07
C ARG A 129 -1.36 17.79 -6.61
N LYS A 130 -1.02 16.63 -7.13
CA LYS A 130 -1.11 16.30 -8.56
C LYS A 130 -2.49 15.70 -8.86
N PHE A 131 -3.50 16.52 -8.73
CA PHE A 131 -4.89 16.08 -8.67
C PHE A 131 -5.39 15.54 -10.03
N ASP A 132 -5.01 16.15 -11.14
CA ASP A 132 -5.41 15.67 -12.48
C ASP A 132 -4.84 14.27 -12.77
N GLU A 133 -3.55 14.05 -12.43
CA GLU A 133 -2.92 12.74 -12.57
C GLU A 133 -3.58 11.72 -11.63
N ALA A 134 -3.87 12.13 -10.38
CA ALA A 134 -4.56 11.27 -9.41
C ALA A 134 -5.97 10.89 -9.87
N LEU A 135 -6.72 11.82 -10.48
CA LEU A 135 -8.05 11.57 -11.01
C LEU A 135 -8.01 10.56 -12.16
N GLY A 136 -7.08 10.69 -13.10
CA GLY A 136 -6.89 9.72 -14.17
C GLY A 136 -6.63 8.32 -13.65
N GLU A 137 -5.67 8.18 -12.71
CA GLU A 137 -5.30 6.87 -12.16
C GLU A 137 -6.39 6.26 -11.25
N SER A 138 -7.10 7.09 -10.47
CA SER A 138 -8.20 6.61 -9.63
C SER A 138 -9.42 6.19 -10.43
N SER A 139 -9.70 6.84 -11.56
CA SER A 139 -10.76 6.41 -12.49
C SER A 139 -10.45 5.04 -13.07
N LEU A 140 -9.22 4.81 -13.53
CA LEU A 140 -8.78 3.49 -14.00
C LEU A 140 -8.85 2.42 -12.90
N LEU A 141 -8.52 2.79 -11.65
CA LEU A 141 -8.63 1.86 -10.52
C LEU A 141 -10.08 1.45 -10.28
N THR A 142 -11.02 2.39 -10.28
CA THR A 142 -12.43 2.12 -9.96
C THR A 142 -13.18 1.35 -11.05
N GLU A 143 -12.65 1.26 -12.26
CA GLU A 143 -13.18 0.37 -13.32
C GLU A 143 -13.09 -1.11 -12.90
N THR A 144 -12.08 -1.49 -12.13
CA THR A 144 -11.82 -2.88 -11.74
C THR A 144 -11.87 -3.13 -10.24
N ASP A 145 -11.94 -2.07 -9.42
CA ASP A 145 -11.95 -2.13 -7.97
C ASP A 145 -12.99 -1.17 -7.36
N SER A 146 -14.09 -1.73 -6.88
CA SER A 146 -15.14 -0.97 -6.20
C SER A 146 -14.99 -0.96 -4.68
N SER A 147 -13.81 -1.25 -4.13
CA SER A 147 -13.53 -1.18 -2.70
C SER A 147 -13.69 0.26 -2.16
N ALA A 148 -13.98 0.37 -0.87
CA ALA A 148 -14.10 1.69 -0.23
C ALA A 148 -12.82 2.52 -0.44
N VAL A 149 -11.64 1.90 -0.38
CA VAL A 149 -10.35 2.57 -0.61
C VAL A 149 -10.27 3.18 -2.01
N ALA A 150 -10.62 2.42 -3.05
CA ALA A 150 -10.58 2.91 -4.43
C ALA A 150 -11.55 4.09 -4.64
N LEU A 151 -12.77 3.95 -4.13
CA LEU A 151 -13.80 5.00 -4.22
C LEU A 151 -13.41 6.25 -3.43
N HIS A 152 -12.81 6.13 -2.25
CA HIS A 152 -12.29 7.27 -1.50
C HIS A 152 -11.17 8.00 -2.23
N LEU A 153 -10.25 7.27 -2.87
CA LEU A 153 -9.18 7.90 -3.66
C LEU A 153 -9.74 8.66 -4.85
N GLN A 154 -10.78 8.14 -5.51
CA GLN A 154 -11.46 8.83 -6.61
C GLN A 154 -12.17 10.09 -6.11
N ALA A 155 -12.93 10.00 -5.00
CA ALA A 155 -13.59 11.15 -4.40
C ALA A 155 -12.60 12.25 -4.00
N GLN A 156 -11.46 11.90 -3.38
CA GLN A 156 -10.41 12.84 -3.03
C GLN A 156 -9.75 13.47 -4.27
N SER A 157 -9.64 12.73 -5.37
CA SER A 157 -9.13 13.27 -6.63
C SER A 157 -10.08 14.30 -7.22
N PHE A 158 -11.39 14.05 -7.18
CA PHE A 158 -12.41 15.02 -7.59
C PHE A 158 -12.42 16.26 -6.68
N GLU A 159 -12.30 16.10 -5.35
CA GLU A 159 -12.12 17.26 -4.44
C GLU A 159 -10.89 18.08 -4.84
N GLY A 160 -9.80 17.41 -5.23
CA GLY A 160 -8.55 18.05 -5.59
C GLY A 160 -8.62 18.90 -6.87
N VAL A 161 -9.42 18.49 -7.86
CA VAL A 161 -9.69 19.25 -9.09
C VAL A 161 -10.89 20.19 -8.97
N ASP A 162 -11.42 20.36 -7.75
CA ASP A 162 -12.56 21.23 -7.43
C ASP A 162 -13.90 20.80 -8.09
N ASP A 163 -14.01 19.53 -8.47
CA ASP A 163 -15.29 18.97 -8.95
C ASP A 163 -16.08 18.42 -7.75
N ILE A 164 -16.70 19.36 -7.03
CA ILE A 164 -17.44 19.09 -5.79
C ILE A 164 -18.63 18.15 -6.01
N LEU A 165 -19.33 18.29 -7.16
CA LEU A 165 -20.49 17.45 -7.45
C LEU A 165 -20.09 16.00 -7.73
N ALA A 166 -19.02 15.78 -8.48
CA ALA A 166 -18.50 14.42 -8.71
C ALA A 166 -17.94 13.80 -7.41
N ALA A 167 -17.23 14.57 -6.58
CA ALA A 167 -16.75 14.11 -5.29
C ALA A 167 -17.92 13.71 -4.38
N LEU A 168 -18.96 14.51 -4.31
CA LEU A 168 -20.17 14.23 -3.54
C LEU A 168 -20.83 12.93 -4.00
N GLY A 169 -21.04 12.75 -5.31
CA GLY A 169 -21.61 11.51 -5.87
C GLY A 169 -20.76 10.27 -5.52
N CYS A 170 -19.44 10.41 -5.48
CA CYS A 170 -18.56 9.32 -5.02
C CYS A 170 -18.78 9.00 -3.53
N TYR A 171 -18.89 9.99 -2.65
CA TYR A 171 -19.13 9.76 -1.22
C TYR A 171 -20.52 9.17 -0.96
N GLU A 172 -21.55 9.59 -1.68
CA GLU A 172 -22.90 9.01 -1.60
C GLU A 172 -22.89 7.54 -2.05
N ASN A 173 -22.19 7.21 -3.14
CA ASN A 173 -21.99 5.82 -3.59
C ASN A 173 -21.24 4.97 -2.54
N ILE A 174 -20.25 5.55 -1.83
CA ILE A 174 -19.58 4.86 -0.72
C ILE A 174 -20.58 4.58 0.40
N GLN A 175 -21.40 5.55 0.80
CA GLN A 175 -22.40 5.36 1.86
C GLN A 175 -23.45 4.30 1.49
N GLU A 176 -23.85 4.23 0.23
CA GLU A 176 -24.77 3.20 -0.25
C GLU A 176 -24.18 1.80 -0.13
N LYS A 177 -22.91 1.61 -0.56
CA LYS A 177 -22.22 0.32 -0.54
C LYS A 177 -21.68 -0.05 0.84
N TYR A 178 -21.25 0.94 1.60
CA TYR A 178 -20.60 0.81 2.90
C TYR A 178 -21.29 1.72 3.93
N PRO A 179 -22.51 1.36 4.44
CA PRO A 179 -23.32 2.23 5.27
C PRO A 179 -22.65 2.71 6.57
N ASN A 180 -21.64 1.98 7.04
CA ASN A 180 -20.88 2.31 8.26
C ASN A 180 -19.59 3.11 7.98
N ASP A 181 -19.40 3.61 6.75
CA ASP A 181 -18.25 4.44 6.42
C ASP A 181 -18.48 5.89 6.89
N PHE A 182 -18.05 6.15 8.15
CA PHE A 182 -18.18 7.46 8.76
C PHE A 182 -17.42 8.56 8.01
N LEU A 183 -16.30 8.22 7.37
CA LEU A 183 -15.48 9.19 6.64
C LEU A 183 -16.25 9.71 5.41
N ALA A 184 -16.89 8.82 4.66
CA ALA A 184 -17.73 9.21 3.53
C ALA A 184 -18.89 10.07 3.97
N ALA A 185 -19.57 9.71 5.08
CA ALA A 185 -20.66 10.49 5.63
C ALA A 185 -20.22 11.91 6.05
N ALA A 186 -19.10 12.01 6.77
CA ALA A 186 -18.55 13.31 7.18
C ALA A 186 -18.12 14.17 5.98
N LYS A 187 -17.51 13.55 4.97
CA LYS A 187 -17.09 14.25 3.75
C LYS A 187 -18.29 14.74 2.93
N ALA A 188 -19.32 13.93 2.75
CA ALA A 188 -20.55 14.33 2.07
C ALA A 188 -21.23 15.50 2.79
N ALA A 189 -21.36 15.41 4.13
CA ALA A 189 -21.94 16.49 4.95
C ALA A 189 -21.18 17.82 4.77
N ARG A 190 -19.85 17.77 4.81
CA ARG A 190 -19.00 18.95 4.59
C ARG A 190 -19.22 19.55 3.21
N LEU A 191 -19.21 18.75 2.16
CA LEU A 191 -19.37 19.22 0.77
C LEU A 191 -20.76 19.81 0.54
N HIS A 192 -21.82 19.25 1.16
CA HIS A 192 -23.16 19.84 1.10
C HIS A 192 -23.21 21.22 1.77
N ILE A 193 -22.50 21.42 2.89
CA ILE A 193 -22.40 22.73 3.55
C ILE A 193 -21.64 23.71 2.67
N GLU A 194 -20.49 23.33 2.14
CA GLU A 194 -19.66 24.16 1.26
C GLU A 194 -20.40 24.55 -0.02
N GLY A 195 -21.22 23.64 -0.59
CA GLY A 195 -22.08 23.90 -1.76
C GLY A 195 -23.38 24.67 -1.47
N ALA A 196 -23.60 25.06 -0.20
CA ALA A 196 -24.84 25.70 0.28
C ALA A 196 -26.12 24.85 0.11
N PHE A 197 -25.98 23.52 0.03
CA PHE A 197 -27.09 22.56 -0.04
C PHE A 197 -27.55 22.16 1.37
N TYR A 198 -28.00 23.13 2.18
CA TYR A 198 -28.22 22.96 3.62
C TYR A 198 -29.18 21.82 3.98
N ASN A 199 -30.25 21.59 3.20
CA ASN A 199 -31.16 20.47 3.49
C ASN A 199 -30.49 19.11 3.36
N TYR A 200 -29.66 18.92 2.33
CA TYR A 200 -28.88 17.69 2.16
C TYR A 200 -27.75 17.59 3.20
N ALA A 201 -27.19 18.73 3.61
CA ALA A 201 -26.20 18.75 4.67
C ALA A 201 -26.79 18.23 5.99
N ILE A 202 -28.02 18.65 6.37
CA ILE A 202 -28.71 18.15 7.55
C ILE A 202 -28.92 16.63 7.48
N GLU A 203 -29.40 16.12 6.35
CA GLU A 203 -29.60 14.67 6.18
C GLU A 203 -28.29 13.90 6.27
N ALA A 204 -27.24 14.36 5.58
CA ALA A 204 -25.92 13.72 5.59
C ALA A 204 -25.29 13.74 6.99
N THR A 205 -25.47 14.84 7.73
CA THR A 205 -25.01 14.96 9.11
C THR A 205 -25.76 14.02 10.05
N GLU A 206 -27.04 13.82 9.87
CA GLU A 206 -27.82 12.88 10.69
C GLU A 206 -27.37 11.43 10.43
N LYS A 207 -27.09 11.05 9.19
CA LYS A 207 -26.48 9.74 8.86
C LYS A 207 -25.13 9.56 9.55
N TYR A 208 -24.27 10.59 9.53
CA TYR A 208 -22.99 10.57 10.23
C TYR A 208 -23.18 10.35 11.74
N ARG A 209 -24.09 11.08 12.38
CA ARG A 209 -24.39 10.95 13.80
C ARG A 209 -24.89 9.55 14.20
N GLN A 210 -25.61 8.88 13.30
CA GLN A 210 -26.08 7.51 13.54
C GLN A 210 -24.91 6.50 13.51
N ILE A 211 -23.88 6.75 12.69
CA ILE A 211 -22.70 5.90 12.60
C ILE A 211 -21.75 6.15 13.77
N ASP A 212 -21.52 7.41 14.12
CA ASP A 212 -20.62 7.82 15.21
C ASP A 212 -21.34 8.74 16.18
N SER A 213 -22.02 8.13 17.15
CA SER A 213 -22.76 8.84 18.20
C SER A 213 -21.85 9.62 19.17
N THR A 214 -20.53 9.43 19.11
CA THR A 214 -19.57 10.12 19.97
C THR A 214 -19.04 11.42 19.37
N CYS A 215 -19.36 11.69 18.11
CA CYS A 215 -18.85 12.87 17.41
C CYS A 215 -19.52 14.15 17.93
N LEU A 216 -18.71 15.02 18.54
CA LEU A 216 -19.09 16.31 19.08
C LEU A 216 -19.34 17.42 18.02
N LEU A 217 -19.32 17.09 16.72
CA LEU A 217 -19.67 18.06 15.66
C LEU A 217 -21.13 18.56 15.73
N TYR A 218 -21.93 17.98 16.60
CA TYR A 218 -23.34 18.26 16.82
C TYR A 218 -23.59 18.79 18.22
N THR A 219 -23.06 19.93 18.57
CA THR A 219 -23.64 20.70 19.63
C THR A 219 -24.80 21.52 19.03
N SER A 220 -25.90 21.54 19.70
CA SER A 220 -27.12 22.27 19.35
C SER A 220 -26.94 23.78 19.09
N ASP A 221 -25.71 24.28 19.23
CA ASP A 221 -25.35 25.69 19.08
C ASP A 221 -25.12 26.12 17.62
N ALA A 222 -25.21 25.19 16.65
CA ALA A 222 -25.17 25.55 15.23
C ALA A 222 -26.55 25.82 14.62
N ALA A 223 -27.60 25.79 15.44
CA ALA A 223 -29.00 25.97 15.01
C ALA A 223 -29.64 27.29 15.46
N ASP A 224 -28.88 28.20 16.13
CA ASP A 224 -29.34 29.55 16.54
C ASP A 224 -28.78 30.64 15.57
#